data_df868455b2828f7db697d5708c830b54
#
_entry.id   df868455b2828f7db697d5708c830b54
#
_cell.length_a   1.000
_cell.length_b   1.000
_cell.length_c   1.000
_cell.angle_alpha   90.00
_cell.angle_beta   90.00
_cell.angle_gamma   90.00
#
_symmetry.space_group_name_H-M   'P 1'
#
loop_
_entity.id
_entity.type
_entity.pdbx_description
1 polymer ?
#
loop_
_entity_poly.entity_id
_entity_poly.type
_entity_poly.pdbx_seq_one_letter_code
_entity_poly.pdbx_strand_id
1 'polypeptide(L)'
;MTEPGPPKPPPSNELPWVLEALLFTAGEPLPVSSLARAIGVSEALARRALAQLGEDYKARGLRLLDDGQGNYQVGHAPEYGVYVEQLLGAGPGSRLSRAALETLAIIAYRQPCTRPDIEAIRGVNSDRLMATLEQRGLIEESGQSETVGRPKLYRTTIKFFEYFGLSGPGELPPLPEPAPIEVELPL
;
A
#
# COMPACT_ATOMS: atom_id res chain seq x y z
N MET A 1 26.26 30.73 3.88
CA MET A 1 26.15 29.83 2.73
C MET A 1 24.68 29.85 2.32
N THR A 2 24.37 30.45 1.17
CA THR A 2 23.01 30.55 0.63
C THR A 2 22.62 29.16 0.15
N GLU A 3 21.55 28.59 0.71
CA GLU A 3 21.02 27.34 0.18
C GLU A 3 20.72 27.48 -1.31
N PRO A 4 21.15 26.55 -2.17
CA PRO A 4 20.81 26.61 -3.57
C PRO A 4 19.28 26.57 -3.70
N GLY A 5 18.69 27.54 -4.38
CA GLY A 5 17.27 27.54 -4.67
C GLY A 5 16.85 26.25 -5.41
N PRO A 6 15.54 25.93 -5.43
CA PRO A 6 15.06 24.72 -6.08
C PRO A 6 15.56 24.65 -7.54
N PRO A 7 15.94 23.46 -8.03
CA PRO A 7 16.42 23.31 -9.40
C PRO A 7 15.29 23.71 -10.38
N LYS A 8 15.71 24.19 -11.56
CA LYS A 8 14.74 24.48 -12.63
C LYS A 8 14.02 23.17 -13.01
N PRO A 9 12.67 23.20 -13.14
CA PRO A 9 11.92 22.01 -13.53
C PRO A 9 12.46 21.42 -14.84
N PRO A 10 12.61 20.08 -14.92
CA PRO A 10 13.02 19.43 -16.15
C PRO A 10 11.91 19.52 -17.23
N PRO A 11 12.22 19.26 -18.50
CA PRO A 11 11.22 19.12 -19.55
C PRO A 11 10.16 18.08 -19.18
N SER A 12 8.91 18.30 -19.60
CA SER A 12 7.78 17.43 -19.21
C SER A 12 7.96 15.96 -19.59
N ASN A 13 8.65 15.68 -20.69
CA ASN A 13 8.95 14.32 -21.14
C ASN A 13 10.03 13.61 -20.29
N GLU A 14 10.79 14.34 -19.49
CA GLU A 14 11.83 13.79 -18.60
C GLU A 14 11.32 13.60 -17.17
N LEU A 15 10.14 14.14 -16.83
CA LEU A 15 9.56 14.03 -15.48
C LEU A 15 9.45 12.59 -14.98
N PRO A 16 9.02 11.59 -15.79
CA PRO A 16 9.00 10.21 -15.33
C PRO A 16 10.37 9.70 -14.90
N TRP A 17 11.42 10.02 -15.63
CA TRP A 17 12.79 9.58 -15.33
C TRP A 17 13.36 10.24 -14.07
N VAL A 18 13.04 11.51 -13.84
CA VAL A 18 13.45 12.20 -12.62
C VAL A 18 12.71 11.60 -11.40
N LEU A 19 11.41 11.32 -11.53
CA LEU A 19 10.63 10.66 -10.48
C LEU A 19 11.14 9.25 -10.20
N GLU A 20 11.49 8.48 -11.23
CA GLU A 20 12.14 7.17 -11.10
C GLU A 20 13.41 7.27 -10.27
N ALA A 21 14.30 8.22 -10.60
CA ALA A 21 15.54 8.42 -9.86
C ALA A 21 15.32 8.81 -8.40
N LEU A 22 14.33 9.67 -8.11
CA LEU A 22 13.99 10.07 -6.73
C LEU A 22 13.45 8.90 -5.92
N LEU A 23 12.50 8.15 -6.47
CA LEU A 23 11.90 6.99 -5.81
C LEU A 23 12.92 5.87 -5.58
N PHE A 24 13.76 5.60 -6.58
CA PHE A 24 14.85 4.63 -6.45
C PHE A 24 15.84 5.01 -5.35
N THR A 25 16.22 6.29 -5.28
CA THR A 25 17.19 6.79 -4.31
C THR A 25 16.62 6.78 -2.88
N ALA A 26 15.33 7.07 -2.73
CA ALA A 26 14.68 7.09 -1.42
C ALA A 26 14.60 5.69 -0.80
N GLY A 27 14.28 4.67 -1.58
CA GLY A 27 14.10 3.30 -1.10
C GLY A 27 12.92 3.09 -0.14
N GLU A 28 12.14 4.14 0.08
CA GLU A 28 10.96 4.18 0.95
C GLU A 28 9.79 4.91 0.28
N PRO A 29 8.55 4.75 0.76
CA PRO A 29 7.41 5.47 0.20
C PRO A 29 7.57 6.98 0.34
N LEU A 30 7.36 7.72 -0.75
CA LEU A 30 7.41 9.18 -0.77
C LEU A 30 6.04 9.77 -1.14
N PRO A 31 5.57 10.80 -0.40
CA PRO A 31 4.36 11.52 -0.77
C PRO A 31 4.56 12.33 -2.05
N VAL A 32 3.55 12.33 -2.90
CA VAL A 32 3.57 13.10 -4.16
C VAL A 32 3.90 14.58 -3.95
N SER A 33 3.47 15.15 -2.82
CA SER A 33 3.80 16.54 -2.45
C SER A 33 5.30 16.79 -2.28
N SER A 34 6.02 15.82 -1.72
CA SER A 34 7.49 15.87 -1.57
C SER A 34 8.19 15.73 -2.92
N LEU A 35 7.73 14.79 -3.76
CA LEU A 35 8.23 14.62 -5.12
C LEU A 35 8.01 15.88 -5.96
N ALA A 36 6.80 16.43 -5.95
CA ALA A 36 6.46 17.65 -6.69
C ALA A 36 7.30 18.84 -6.25
N ARG A 37 7.51 18.99 -4.93
CA ARG A 37 8.36 20.05 -4.35
C ARG A 37 9.82 19.89 -4.78
N ALA A 38 10.36 18.68 -4.74
CA ALA A 38 11.75 18.42 -5.10
C ALA A 38 12.05 18.77 -6.55
N ILE A 39 11.06 18.59 -7.45
CA ILE A 39 11.20 18.85 -8.89
C ILE A 39 10.80 20.30 -9.25
N GLY A 40 10.04 20.98 -8.38
CA GLY A 40 9.52 22.33 -8.65
C GLY A 40 8.30 22.34 -9.59
N VAL A 41 7.44 21.31 -9.51
CA VAL A 41 6.21 21.19 -10.33
C VAL A 41 4.97 21.09 -9.45
N SER A 42 3.78 21.20 -10.05
CA SER A 42 2.53 20.94 -9.34
C SER A 42 2.33 19.43 -9.06
N GLU A 43 1.61 19.10 -7.98
CA GLU A 43 1.26 17.69 -7.68
C GLU A 43 0.48 17.04 -8.83
N ALA A 44 -0.41 17.79 -9.49
CA ALA A 44 -1.17 17.29 -10.63
C ALA A 44 -0.25 16.85 -11.78
N LEU A 45 0.83 17.60 -12.04
CA LEU A 45 1.80 17.24 -13.07
C LEU A 45 2.67 16.07 -12.64
N ALA A 46 3.09 16.03 -11.35
CA ALA A 46 3.81 14.90 -10.79
C ALA A 46 2.99 13.61 -10.86
N ARG A 47 1.70 13.63 -10.51
CA ARG A 47 0.79 12.46 -10.63
C ARG A 47 0.66 11.96 -12.07
N ARG A 48 0.58 12.85 -13.06
CA ARG A 48 0.56 12.44 -14.47
C ARG A 48 1.85 11.74 -14.88
N ALA A 49 2.99 12.28 -14.45
CA ALA A 49 4.28 11.68 -14.75
C ALA A 49 4.49 10.34 -14.03
N LEU A 50 3.99 10.20 -12.77
CA LEU A 50 3.96 8.92 -12.06
C LEU A 50 3.07 7.89 -12.76
N ALA A 51 1.90 8.29 -13.26
CA ALA A 51 1.04 7.39 -14.03
C ALA A 51 1.76 6.89 -15.31
N GLN A 52 2.47 7.79 -16.01
CA GLN A 52 3.28 7.40 -17.17
C GLN A 52 4.40 6.44 -16.78
N LEU A 53 5.11 6.71 -15.67
CA LEU A 53 6.16 5.81 -15.15
C LEU A 53 5.59 4.42 -14.81
N GLY A 54 4.39 4.36 -14.23
CA GLY A 54 3.70 3.10 -13.94
C GLY A 54 3.41 2.30 -15.22
N GLU A 55 2.98 2.95 -16.29
CA GLU A 55 2.79 2.29 -17.60
C GLU A 55 4.13 1.80 -18.18
N ASP A 56 5.18 2.60 -18.09
CA ASP A 56 6.51 2.23 -18.59
C ASP A 56 7.09 1.02 -17.85
N TYR A 57 6.72 0.81 -16.59
CA TYR A 57 7.16 -0.34 -15.80
C TYR A 57 6.45 -1.65 -16.12
N LYS A 58 5.26 -1.62 -16.75
CA LYS A 58 4.50 -2.86 -17.08
C LYS A 58 5.28 -3.86 -17.93
N ALA A 59 6.21 -3.39 -18.74
CA ALA A 59 7.09 -4.23 -19.56
C ALA A 59 8.45 -4.52 -18.93
N ARG A 60 8.63 -4.21 -17.63
CA ARG A 60 9.90 -4.32 -16.91
C ARG A 60 9.76 -5.16 -15.66
N GLY A 61 10.89 -5.44 -15.00
CA GLY A 61 10.93 -6.15 -13.70
C GLY A 61 10.54 -5.30 -12.48
N LEU A 62 10.02 -4.10 -12.69
CA LEU A 62 9.64 -3.15 -11.67
C LEU A 62 8.14 -2.87 -11.69
N ARG A 63 7.63 -2.32 -10.58
CA ARG A 63 6.27 -1.78 -10.44
C ARG A 63 6.31 -0.47 -9.68
N LEU A 64 5.43 0.45 -10.06
CA LEU A 64 5.13 1.61 -9.25
C LEU A 64 4.01 1.23 -8.29
N LEU A 65 4.27 1.33 -7.00
CA LEU A 65 3.32 1.05 -5.93
C LEU A 65 2.70 2.36 -5.45
N ASP A 66 1.39 2.34 -5.18
CA ASP A 66 0.58 3.45 -4.67
C ASP A 66 -0.25 2.95 -3.48
N ASP A 67 -0.22 3.65 -2.35
CA ASP A 67 -1.02 3.30 -1.17
C ASP A 67 -2.47 3.83 -1.23
N GLY A 68 -2.84 4.54 -2.29
CA GLY A 68 -4.12 5.24 -2.42
C GLY A 68 -4.23 6.51 -1.58
N GLN A 69 -3.18 6.87 -0.83
CA GLN A 69 -3.09 8.09 -0.01
C GLN A 69 -2.15 9.13 -0.65
N GLY A 70 -1.58 8.79 -1.81
CA GLY A 70 -0.66 9.63 -2.56
C GLY A 70 0.80 9.43 -2.18
N ASN A 71 1.15 8.33 -1.53
CA ASN A 71 2.53 7.90 -1.38
C ASN A 71 2.87 6.86 -2.46
N TYR A 72 4.06 7.00 -3.02
CA TYR A 72 4.55 6.17 -4.11
C TYR A 72 5.89 5.54 -3.76
N GLN A 73 6.11 4.32 -4.23
CA GLN A 73 7.37 3.59 -4.10
C GLN A 73 7.62 2.75 -5.35
N VAL A 74 8.89 2.48 -5.66
CA VAL A 74 9.26 1.48 -6.66
C VAL A 74 9.45 0.13 -5.97
N GLY A 75 8.74 -0.88 -6.44
CA GLY A 75 8.88 -2.27 -6.03
C GLY A 75 9.26 -3.16 -7.20
N HIS A 76 9.39 -4.46 -6.95
CA HIS A 76 9.61 -5.45 -7.99
C HIS A 76 8.28 -5.89 -8.63
N ALA A 77 8.33 -6.33 -9.89
CA ALA A 77 7.19 -6.93 -10.54
C ALA A 77 6.86 -8.28 -9.87
N PRO A 78 5.56 -8.59 -9.61
CA PRO A 78 5.15 -9.79 -8.89
C PRO A 78 5.68 -11.09 -9.49
N GLU A 79 5.84 -11.13 -10.81
CA GLU A 79 6.34 -12.29 -11.56
C GLU A 79 7.76 -12.69 -11.14
N TYR A 80 8.52 -11.77 -10.55
CA TYR A 80 9.89 -11.98 -10.11
C TYR A 80 10.05 -12.11 -8.59
N GLY A 81 8.96 -12.08 -7.83
CA GLY A 81 8.95 -12.16 -6.38
C GLY A 81 9.72 -13.37 -5.82
N VAL A 82 9.60 -14.54 -6.47
CA VAL A 82 10.33 -15.76 -6.06
C VAL A 82 11.85 -15.57 -6.06
N TYR A 83 12.39 -14.81 -7.01
CA TYR A 83 13.82 -14.54 -7.07
C TYR A 83 14.27 -13.54 -6.00
N VAL A 84 13.41 -12.55 -5.72
CA VAL A 84 13.63 -11.57 -4.65
C VAL A 84 13.61 -12.24 -3.29
N GLU A 85 12.63 -13.11 -3.02
CA GLU A 85 12.57 -13.91 -1.79
C GLU A 85 13.82 -14.77 -1.60
N GLN A 86 14.29 -15.41 -2.67
CA GLN A 86 15.51 -16.23 -2.63
C GLN A 86 16.76 -15.37 -2.34
N LEU A 87 16.87 -14.19 -2.96
CA LEU A 87 17.98 -13.26 -2.74
C LEU A 87 18.01 -12.75 -1.30
N LEU A 88 16.85 -12.41 -0.75
CA LEU A 88 16.72 -11.86 0.61
C LEU A 88 16.75 -12.94 1.70
N GLY A 89 16.82 -14.22 1.35
CA GLY A 89 16.83 -15.33 2.29
C GLY A 89 15.50 -15.47 3.06
N ALA A 90 14.39 -15.05 2.46
CA ALA A 90 13.07 -15.17 3.06
C ALA A 90 12.70 -16.66 3.18
N GLY A 91 12.88 -17.20 4.38
CA GLY A 91 12.58 -18.61 4.69
C GLY A 91 11.07 -18.87 4.82
N PRO A 92 10.65 -20.15 5.01
CA PRO A 92 9.25 -20.57 5.12
C PRO A 92 8.47 -19.91 6.29
N GLY A 93 9.13 -19.17 7.18
CA GLY A 93 8.51 -18.38 8.26
C GLY A 93 7.94 -17.03 7.83
N SER A 94 8.10 -16.62 6.56
CA SER A 94 7.56 -15.37 6.04
C SER A 94 6.04 -15.40 5.79
N ARG A 95 5.44 -16.59 5.70
CA ARG A 95 4.00 -16.74 5.42
C ARG A 95 3.13 -16.32 6.61
N LEU A 96 2.06 -15.62 6.30
CA LEU A 96 1.02 -15.27 7.27
C LEU A 96 0.16 -16.51 7.60
N SER A 97 -0.25 -16.63 8.87
CA SER A 97 -1.25 -17.62 9.24
C SER A 97 -2.60 -17.28 8.62
N ARG A 98 -3.51 -18.27 8.50
CA ARG A 98 -4.86 -18.05 8.00
C ARG A 98 -5.58 -16.93 8.78
N ALA A 99 -5.49 -16.95 10.10
CA ALA A 99 -6.09 -15.93 10.95
C ALA A 99 -5.50 -14.52 10.71
N ALA A 100 -4.19 -14.43 10.43
CA ALA A 100 -3.55 -13.16 10.08
C ALA A 100 -4.00 -12.66 8.69
N LEU A 101 -4.17 -13.56 7.72
CA LEU A 101 -4.72 -13.23 6.39
C LEU A 101 -6.16 -12.74 6.48
N GLU A 102 -7.02 -13.39 7.28
CA GLU A 102 -8.40 -12.95 7.52
C GLU A 102 -8.45 -11.55 8.13
N THR A 103 -7.63 -11.30 9.17
CA THR A 103 -7.54 -9.97 9.80
C THR A 103 -7.08 -8.91 8.80
N LEU A 104 -6.05 -9.23 8.04
CA LEU A 104 -5.47 -8.32 7.06
C LEU A 104 -6.45 -8.01 5.91
N ALA A 105 -7.22 -9.01 5.47
CA ALA A 105 -8.27 -8.82 4.48
C ALA A 105 -9.37 -7.87 5.00
N ILE A 106 -9.82 -8.04 6.25
CA ILE A 106 -10.80 -7.12 6.84
C ILE A 106 -10.27 -5.68 6.80
N ILE A 107 -9.01 -5.47 7.20
CA ILE A 107 -8.40 -4.14 7.18
C ILE A 107 -8.35 -3.61 5.75
N ALA A 108 -7.87 -4.40 4.78
CA ALA A 108 -7.72 -3.97 3.39
C ALA A 108 -9.03 -3.48 2.75
N TYR A 109 -10.15 -4.12 3.08
CA TYR A 109 -11.46 -3.78 2.50
C TYR A 109 -12.28 -2.80 3.33
N ARG A 110 -11.95 -2.59 4.61
CA ARG A 110 -12.70 -1.73 5.53
C ARG A 110 -11.95 -0.49 6.00
N GLN A 111 -10.71 -0.33 5.59
CA GLN A 111 -9.85 0.78 5.99
C GLN A 111 -10.43 2.17 5.62
N PRO A 112 -10.26 3.19 6.49
CA PRO A 112 -9.68 3.06 7.82
C PRO A 112 -10.67 2.43 8.81
N CYS A 113 -10.21 1.47 9.63
CA CYS A 113 -11.05 0.76 10.59
C CYS A 113 -10.34 0.62 11.94
N THR A 114 -11.15 0.48 13.01
CA THR A 114 -10.64 0.31 14.37
C THR A 114 -10.51 -1.18 14.72
N ARG A 115 -9.75 -1.46 15.81
CA ARG A 115 -9.69 -2.83 16.33
C ARG A 115 -11.08 -3.39 16.73
N PRO A 116 -11.96 -2.64 17.43
CA PRO A 116 -13.31 -3.09 17.68
C PRO A 116 -14.09 -3.48 16.42
N ASP A 117 -13.95 -2.74 15.31
CA ASP A 117 -14.60 -3.08 14.05
C ASP A 117 -14.10 -4.42 13.49
N ILE A 118 -12.80 -4.66 13.58
CA ILE A 118 -12.17 -5.92 13.14
C ILE A 118 -12.66 -7.07 14.01
N GLU A 119 -12.68 -6.92 15.35
CA GLU A 119 -13.12 -7.93 16.30
C GLU A 119 -14.62 -8.24 16.17
N ALA A 120 -15.44 -7.24 15.85
CA ALA A 120 -16.85 -7.43 15.58
C ALA A 120 -17.11 -8.35 14.36
N ILE A 121 -16.27 -8.25 13.33
CA ILE A 121 -16.36 -9.11 12.14
C ILE A 121 -15.80 -10.51 12.43
N ARG A 122 -14.67 -10.60 13.15
CA ARG A 122 -14.01 -11.87 13.42
C ARG A 122 -14.65 -12.69 14.56
N GLY A 123 -15.38 -12.04 15.46
CA GLY A 123 -15.97 -12.66 16.66
C GLY A 123 -14.94 -13.02 17.74
N VAL A 124 -13.67 -12.65 17.59
CA VAL A 124 -12.58 -13.00 18.53
C VAL A 124 -11.58 -11.85 18.65
N ASN A 125 -10.84 -11.85 19.78
CA ASN A 125 -9.78 -10.87 20.02
C ASN A 125 -8.70 -10.92 18.92
N SER A 126 -8.25 -9.75 18.48
CA SER A 126 -7.31 -9.59 17.37
C SER A 126 -5.99 -8.89 17.74
N ASP A 127 -5.77 -8.51 18.99
CA ASP A 127 -4.61 -7.76 19.45
C ASP A 127 -3.29 -8.34 18.98
N ARG A 128 -3.06 -9.62 19.23
CA ARG A 128 -1.78 -10.27 18.87
C ARG A 128 -1.56 -10.32 17.37
N LEU A 129 -2.63 -10.51 16.59
CA LEU A 129 -2.55 -10.56 15.13
C LEU A 129 -2.24 -9.18 14.58
N MET A 130 -2.91 -8.14 15.08
CA MET A 130 -2.66 -6.76 14.69
C MET A 130 -1.23 -6.34 15.00
N ALA A 131 -0.73 -6.59 16.22
CA ALA A 131 0.65 -6.33 16.58
C ALA A 131 1.65 -7.04 15.65
N THR A 132 1.35 -8.29 15.26
CA THR A 132 2.18 -9.03 14.29
C THR A 132 2.16 -8.38 12.90
N LEU A 133 0.99 -7.93 12.44
CA LEU A 133 0.84 -7.27 11.14
C LEU A 133 1.54 -5.89 11.12
N GLU A 134 1.44 -5.12 12.21
CA GLU A 134 2.18 -3.86 12.39
C GLU A 134 3.70 -4.09 12.40
N GLN A 135 4.17 -5.08 13.19
CA GLN A 135 5.60 -5.43 13.24
C GLN A 135 6.15 -5.84 11.87
N ARG A 136 5.34 -6.49 11.04
CA ARG A 136 5.69 -6.82 9.65
C ARG A 136 5.58 -5.62 8.71
N GLY A 137 5.02 -4.51 9.16
CA GLY A 137 4.80 -3.30 8.37
C GLY A 137 3.72 -3.47 7.30
N LEU A 138 2.78 -4.42 7.45
CA LEU A 138 1.69 -4.64 6.50
C LEU A 138 0.48 -3.74 6.78
N ILE A 139 0.35 -3.28 8.03
CA ILE A 139 -0.63 -2.28 8.46
C ILE A 139 0.07 -1.20 9.29
N GLU A 140 -0.58 -0.05 9.38
CA GLU A 140 -0.12 1.07 10.20
C GLU A 140 -1.29 1.81 10.84
N GLU A 141 -1.02 2.56 11.91
CA GLU A 141 -1.96 3.51 12.49
C GLU A 141 -2.12 4.72 11.56
N SER A 142 -3.35 5.02 11.16
CA SER A 142 -3.69 6.15 10.28
C SER A 142 -4.35 7.32 10.99
N GLY A 143 -4.51 7.25 12.31
CA GLY A 143 -5.14 8.25 13.15
C GLY A 143 -6.01 7.66 14.25
N GLN A 144 -6.95 8.44 14.75
CA GLN A 144 -7.90 8.04 15.79
C GLN A 144 -9.34 8.30 15.33
N SER A 145 -10.25 7.41 15.70
CA SER A 145 -11.69 7.59 15.48
C SER A 145 -12.23 8.71 16.37
N GLU A 146 -13.30 9.37 15.91
CA GLU A 146 -14.04 10.36 16.71
C GLU A 146 -15.04 9.71 17.69
N THR A 147 -15.18 8.38 17.65
CA THR A 147 -16.09 7.64 18.54
C THR A 147 -15.59 7.63 19.99
N VAL A 148 -16.48 7.27 20.93
CA VAL A 148 -16.17 7.18 22.35
C VAL A 148 -14.95 6.28 22.59
N GLY A 149 -13.98 6.75 23.37
CA GLY A 149 -12.71 6.08 23.63
C GLY A 149 -11.63 6.33 22.58
N ARG A 150 -11.93 7.05 21.48
CA ARG A 150 -11.01 7.45 20.41
C ARG A 150 -10.05 6.34 19.98
N PRO A 151 -10.56 5.15 19.61
CA PRO A 151 -9.71 4.04 19.23
C PRO A 151 -8.85 4.38 18.01
N LYS A 152 -7.67 3.77 17.93
CA LYS A 152 -6.78 3.87 16.78
C LYS A 152 -7.45 3.36 15.52
N LEU A 153 -7.23 4.06 14.42
CA LEU A 153 -7.61 3.66 13.07
C LEU A 153 -6.41 3.01 12.38
N TYR A 154 -6.67 1.94 11.66
CA TYR A 154 -5.65 1.17 10.95
C TYR A 154 -5.92 1.13 9.46
N ARG A 155 -4.84 1.07 8.68
CA ARG A 155 -4.87 0.90 7.23
C ARG A 155 -3.72 0.02 6.76
N THR A 156 -3.79 -0.43 5.52
CA THR A 156 -2.70 -1.14 4.84
C THR A 156 -1.59 -0.16 4.41
N THR A 157 -0.38 -0.66 4.30
CA THR A 157 0.80 0.08 3.83
C THR A 157 1.13 -0.28 2.37
N ILE A 158 2.09 0.41 1.77
CA ILE A 158 2.67 0.02 0.46
C ILE A 158 3.23 -1.40 0.50
N LYS A 159 3.85 -1.80 1.61
CA LYS A 159 4.38 -3.16 1.80
C LYS A 159 3.30 -4.25 1.74
N PHE A 160 2.07 -3.93 2.10
CA PHE A 160 0.94 -4.84 1.90
C PHE A 160 0.72 -5.11 0.40
N PHE A 161 0.69 -4.08 -0.43
CA PHE A 161 0.49 -4.24 -1.86
C PHE A 161 1.65 -5.01 -2.49
N GLU A 162 2.89 -4.69 -2.13
CA GLU A 162 4.07 -5.44 -2.56
C GLU A 162 3.99 -6.92 -2.16
N TYR A 163 3.60 -7.23 -0.92
CA TYR A 163 3.48 -8.60 -0.41
C TYR A 163 2.47 -9.45 -1.19
N PHE A 164 1.38 -8.84 -1.67
CA PHE A 164 0.36 -9.52 -2.48
C PHE A 164 0.57 -9.37 -3.98
N GLY A 165 1.62 -8.72 -4.42
CA GLY A 165 1.90 -8.48 -5.84
C GLY A 165 0.92 -7.51 -6.48
N LEU A 166 0.36 -6.57 -5.73
CA LEU A 166 -0.56 -5.54 -6.18
C LEU A 166 0.17 -4.21 -6.36
N SER A 167 -0.24 -3.40 -7.32
CA SER A 167 0.31 -2.05 -7.51
C SER A 167 -0.37 -1.00 -6.61
N GLY A 168 -1.55 -1.31 -6.08
CA GLY A 168 -2.30 -0.41 -5.21
C GLY A 168 -3.73 -0.87 -4.93
N PRO A 169 -4.54 -0.03 -4.24
CA PRO A 169 -5.91 -0.38 -3.82
C PRO A 169 -6.84 -0.74 -4.98
N GLY A 170 -6.61 -0.16 -6.16
CA GLY A 170 -7.43 -0.43 -7.35
C GLY A 170 -7.32 -1.84 -7.90
N GLU A 171 -6.29 -2.60 -7.49
CA GLU A 171 -6.08 -4.00 -7.91
C GLU A 171 -6.60 -5.01 -6.87
N LEU A 172 -7.18 -4.56 -5.76
CA LEU A 172 -7.85 -5.47 -4.82
C LEU A 172 -9.01 -6.17 -5.51
N PRO A 173 -9.10 -7.52 -5.43
CA PRO A 173 -10.22 -8.27 -6.00
C PRO A 173 -11.56 -7.78 -5.41
N PRO A 174 -12.65 -7.72 -6.18
CA PRO A 174 -13.95 -7.40 -5.62
C PRO A 174 -14.36 -8.45 -4.58
N LEU A 175 -15.04 -8.01 -3.51
CA LEU A 175 -15.62 -8.96 -2.55
C LEU A 175 -16.64 -9.84 -3.28
N PRO A 176 -16.65 -11.16 -3.04
CA PRO A 176 -17.69 -12.03 -3.58
C PRO A 176 -19.06 -11.55 -3.10
N GLU A 177 -20.03 -11.56 -4.00
CA GLU A 177 -21.42 -11.32 -3.60
C GLU A 177 -21.83 -12.33 -2.54
N PRO A 178 -22.53 -11.93 -1.46
CA PRO A 178 -23.04 -12.88 -0.50
C PRO A 178 -23.95 -13.89 -1.21
N ALA A 179 -23.66 -15.18 -1.01
CA ALA A 179 -24.53 -16.22 -1.56
C ALA A 179 -25.98 -15.98 -1.12
N PRO A 180 -26.98 -16.16 -2.00
CA PRO A 180 -28.38 -16.02 -1.62
C PRO A 180 -28.65 -16.91 -0.41
N ILE A 181 -29.17 -16.32 0.67
CA ILE A 181 -29.61 -17.09 1.82
C ILE A 181 -30.90 -17.81 1.37
N GLU A 182 -30.81 -19.08 1.00
CA GLU A 182 -31.98 -19.93 0.87
C GLU A 182 -32.59 -20.08 2.28
N VAL A 183 -33.60 -19.28 2.59
CA VAL A 183 -34.41 -19.46 3.77
C VAL A 183 -35.38 -20.59 3.45
N GLU A 184 -35.04 -21.82 3.82
CA GLU A 184 -36.03 -22.90 3.92
C GLU A 184 -37.02 -22.52 5.02
N LEU A 185 -38.19 -22.04 4.59
CA LEU A 185 -39.32 -21.87 5.51
C LEU A 185 -39.80 -23.28 5.89
N PRO A 186 -39.84 -23.65 7.19
CA PRO A 186 -40.41 -24.89 7.61
C PRO A 186 -41.93 -24.88 7.30
N LEU A 187 -42.38 -25.90 6.59
CA LEU A 187 -43.81 -26.21 6.33
C LEU A 187 -44.56 -26.52 7.63
#